data_9542c7a5a98c82737ea840212cea377c
#
_entry.id   9542c7a5a98c82737ea840212cea377c
#
_cell.length_a   1.000
_cell.length_b   1.000
_cell.length_c   1.000
_cell.angle_alpha   90.00
_cell.angle_beta   90.00
_cell.angle_gamma   90.00
#
_symmetry.space_group_name_H-M   'P 1'
#
loop_
_entity.id
_entity.type
_entity.pdbx_description
1 polymer ?
#
loop_
_entity_poly.entity_id
_entity_poly.type
_entity_poly.pdbx_seq_one_letter_code
_entity_poly.pdbx_strand_id
1 'polypeptide(L)'
;MRILMVSDVYFPRVNGVSTSIETFRRTLAALGVELRLVAPRYGAEPDEPGVVRVPGWPVPGDREDRLVGWRAMHRATLAAAEGCDLVHIQTPFVAHYAGLAAARRRGLPVIATYHTLFEEYLQHYAPLLPAGWLRRRARGLSRRQCNALDGVIVPSTAMRE
;
A
#
# COMPACT_ATOMS: atom_id res chain seq x y z
N MET A 1 1.16 -11.93 -17.57
CA MET A 1 0.76 -11.73 -16.16
C MET A 1 0.56 -10.24 -15.91
N ARG A 2 -0.53 -9.86 -15.25
CA ARG A 2 -0.84 -8.46 -14.91
C ARG A 2 -1.03 -8.33 -13.41
N ILE A 3 -0.28 -7.44 -12.76
CA ILE A 3 -0.30 -7.21 -11.32
C ILE A 3 -0.87 -5.83 -11.04
N LEU A 4 -1.82 -5.75 -10.09
CA LEU A 4 -2.26 -4.50 -9.52
C LEU A 4 -1.51 -4.21 -8.23
N MET A 5 -0.74 -3.12 -8.18
CA MET A 5 -0.22 -2.57 -6.93
C MET A 5 -1.16 -1.50 -6.37
N VAL A 6 -1.29 -1.46 -5.03
CA VAL A 6 -2.09 -0.45 -4.34
C VAL A 6 -1.28 0.13 -3.18
N SER A 7 -1.18 1.46 -3.12
CA SER A 7 -0.36 2.16 -2.12
C SER A 7 -1.02 3.45 -1.63
N ASP A 8 -0.83 3.79 -0.36
CA ASP A 8 -1.19 5.09 0.20
C ASP A 8 -0.09 6.16 0.00
N VAL A 9 1.05 5.77 -0.58
CA VAL A 9 2.17 6.66 -0.87
C VAL A 9 2.86 6.25 -2.18
N TYR A 10 3.26 7.25 -2.96
CA TYR A 10 4.06 7.08 -4.17
C TYR A 10 4.73 8.40 -4.55
N PHE A 11 5.56 8.41 -5.58
CA PHE A 11 6.15 9.65 -6.08
C PHE A 11 5.07 10.71 -6.38
N PRO A 12 5.36 11.98 -6.13
CA PRO A 12 6.66 12.61 -5.84
C PRO A 12 7.18 12.45 -4.39
N ARG A 13 6.42 11.83 -3.49
CA ARG A 13 6.90 11.52 -2.15
C ARG A 13 8.03 10.49 -2.22
N VAL A 14 9.27 10.91 -1.99
CA VAL A 14 10.44 10.02 -2.01
C VAL A 14 10.61 9.37 -0.64
N ASN A 15 10.43 8.05 -0.59
CA ASN A 15 10.69 7.23 0.58
C ASN A 15 10.97 5.77 0.15
N GLY A 16 11.26 4.89 1.12
CA GLY A 16 11.56 3.49 0.85
C GLY A 16 10.43 2.74 0.13
N VAL A 17 9.17 3.07 0.42
CA VAL A 17 8.00 2.45 -0.22
C VAL A 17 7.92 2.86 -1.69
N SER A 18 7.99 4.16 -1.98
CA SER A 18 7.95 4.69 -3.35
C SER A 18 9.08 4.14 -4.21
N THR A 19 10.29 4.08 -3.65
CA THR A 19 11.49 3.51 -4.32
C THR A 19 11.32 2.01 -4.58
N SER A 20 10.77 1.28 -3.62
CA SER A 20 10.48 -0.16 -3.77
C SER A 20 9.45 -0.41 -4.86
N ILE A 21 8.34 0.33 -4.87
CA ILE A 21 7.30 0.23 -5.90
C ILE A 21 7.91 0.46 -7.29
N GLU A 22 8.73 1.50 -7.45
CA GLU A 22 9.36 1.80 -8.74
C GLU A 22 10.36 0.72 -9.16
N THR A 23 11.08 0.15 -8.20
CA THR A 23 11.97 -1.00 -8.45
C THR A 23 11.17 -2.21 -8.95
N PHE A 24 10.05 -2.54 -8.30
CA PHE A 24 9.14 -3.60 -8.77
C PHE A 24 8.62 -3.31 -10.17
N ARG A 25 8.13 -2.09 -10.42
CA ARG A 25 7.60 -1.70 -11.73
C ARG A 25 8.62 -1.93 -12.84
N ARG A 26 9.83 -1.42 -12.66
CA ARG A 26 10.90 -1.54 -13.64
C ARG A 26 11.36 -2.98 -13.85
N THR A 27 11.58 -3.71 -12.75
CA THR A 27 12.09 -5.08 -12.81
C THR A 27 11.07 -6.05 -13.40
N LEU A 28 9.81 -5.95 -12.99
CA LEU A 28 8.74 -6.80 -13.50
C LEU A 28 8.41 -6.50 -14.96
N ALA A 29 8.47 -5.22 -15.39
CA ALA A 29 8.32 -4.86 -16.78
C ALA A 29 9.40 -5.50 -17.67
N ALA A 30 10.65 -5.56 -17.20
CA ALA A 30 11.74 -6.23 -17.89
C ALA A 30 11.50 -7.76 -18.02
N LEU A 31 10.67 -8.34 -17.17
CA LEU A 31 10.24 -9.75 -17.21
C LEU A 31 8.93 -9.95 -18.00
N GLY A 32 8.42 -8.93 -18.68
CA GLY A 32 7.19 -8.99 -19.46
C GLY A 32 5.91 -9.00 -18.61
N VAL A 33 5.99 -8.57 -17.34
CA VAL A 33 4.84 -8.45 -16.45
C VAL A 33 4.26 -7.05 -16.56
N GLU A 34 2.98 -6.93 -16.90
CA GLU A 34 2.26 -5.65 -16.87
C GLU A 34 1.93 -5.28 -15.42
N LEU A 35 2.25 -4.06 -15.03
CA LEU A 35 1.99 -3.59 -13.69
C LEU A 35 1.11 -2.32 -13.73
N ARG A 36 -0.02 -2.36 -13.00
CA ARG A 36 -0.86 -1.20 -12.71
C ARG A 36 -0.65 -0.77 -11.28
N LEU A 37 -0.69 0.54 -11.05
CA LEU A 37 -0.54 1.13 -9.72
C LEU A 37 -1.71 2.06 -9.43
N VAL A 38 -2.34 1.88 -8.26
CA VAL A 38 -3.26 2.87 -7.68
C VAL A 38 -2.57 3.57 -6.53
N ALA A 39 -2.44 4.89 -6.60
CA ALA A 39 -1.70 5.70 -5.63
C ALA A 39 -2.29 7.10 -5.46
N PRO A 40 -1.96 7.83 -4.39
CA PRO A 40 -2.42 9.19 -4.17
C PRO A 40 -1.96 10.17 -5.27
N ARG A 41 -2.77 11.21 -5.49
CA ARG A 41 -2.38 12.41 -6.22
C ARG A 41 -1.86 13.46 -5.23
N TYR A 42 -0.73 14.04 -5.53
CA TYR A 42 -0.09 15.06 -4.67
C TYR A 42 -0.31 16.48 -5.18
N GLY A 43 -0.49 16.65 -6.47
CA GLY A 43 -0.68 17.93 -7.12
C GLY A 43 -0.98 17.79 -8.61
N ALA A 44 -0.24 18.48 -9.44
CA ALA A 44 -0.38 18.47 -10.89
C ALA A 44 0.64 17.51 -11.54
N GLU A 45 0.82 16.30 -10.97
CA GLU A 45 1.67 15.30 -11.59
C GLU A 45 1.13 14.92 -12.98
N PRO A 46 2.01 14.75 -13.96
CA PRO A 46 1.60 14.27 -15.28
C PRO A 46 0.98 12.88 -15.19
N ASP A 47 0.08 12.59 -16.10
CA ASP A 47 -0.45 11.24 -16.24
C ASP A 47 0.66 10.28 -16.66
N GLU A 48 0.76 9.17 -15.96
CA GLU A 48 1.77 8.15 -16.18
C GLU A 48 1.08 6.84 -16.59
N PRO A 49 1.48 6.20 -17.70
CA PRO A 49 0.91 4.94 -18.13
C PRO A 49 0.94 3.87 -17.02
N GLY A 50 -0.20 3.25 -16.79
CA GLY A 50 -0.34 2.23 -15.75
C GLY A 50 -0.48 2.78 -14.33
N VAL A 51 -0.51 4.10 -14.11
CA VAL A 51 -0.73 4.71 -12.79
C VAL A 51 -2.07 5.42 -12.72
N VAL A 52 -2.90 4.98 -11.79
CA VAL A 52 -4.19 5.60 -11.47
C VAL A 52 -4.03 6.46 -10.22
N ARG A 53 -4.14 7.77 -10.38
CA ARG A 53 -4.00 8.75 -9.29
C ARG A 53 -5.34 9.01 -8.61
N VAL A 54 -5.39 8.80 -7.30
CA VAL A 54 -6.59 9.01 -6.47
C VAL A 54 -6.48 10.33 -5.72
N PRO A 55 -7.49 11.20 -5.74
CA PRO A 55 -7.48 12.45 -4.97
C PRO A 55 -7.24 12.17 -3.48
N GLY A 56 -6.36 13.00 -2.87
CA GLY A 56 -6.05 12.94 -1.45
C GLY A 56 -5.84 14.34 -0.87
N TRP A 57 -5.89 14.46 0.45
CA TRP A 57 -5.67 15.70 1.18
C TRP A 57 -4.34 15.63 1.93
N PRO A 58 -3.63 16.75 2.12
CA PRO A 58 -2.44 16.79 2.97
C PRO A 58 -2.76 16.30 4.38
N VAL A 59 -1.84 15.54 4.98
CA VAL A 59 -1.94 15.14 6.39
C VAL A 59 -1.70 16.39 7.27
N PRO A 60 -2.56 16.67 8.27
CA PRO A 60 -2.29 17.73 9.22
C PRO A 60 -0.94 17.50 9.92
N GLY A 61 -0.04 18.48 9.81
CA GLY A 61 1.33 18.37 10.37
C GLY A 61 2.35 17.69 9.46
N ASP A 62 1.94 17.00 8.42
CA ASP A 62 2.84 16.41 7.42
C ASP A 62 2.32 16.69 6.00
N ARG A 63 2.87 17.71 5.36
CA ARG A 63 2.46 18.10 4.01
C ARG A 63 2.95 17.16 2.90
N GLU A 64 3.87 16.28 3.22
CA GLU A 64 4.44 15.34 2.25
C GLU A 64 3.58 14.07 2.10
N ASP A 65 2.78 13.74 3.10
CA ASP A 65 1.87 12.60 3.03
C ASP A 65 0.44 13.00 2.64
N ARG A 66 -0.35 12.03 2.15
CA ARG A 66 -1.72 12.23 1.70
C ARG A 66 -2.68 11.28 2.43
N LEU A 67 -3.76 11.84 2.91
CA LEU A 67 -4.94 11.07 3.31
C LEU A 67 -5.82 10.82 2.11
N VAL A 68 -6.09 9.57 1.80
CA VAL A 68 -6.98 9.18 0.72
C VAL A 68 -8.30 8.67 1.28
N GLY A 69 -9.41 9.13 0.72
CA GLY A 69 -10.73 8.66 1.14
C GLY A 69 -10.99 7.22 0.71
N TRP A 70 -11.57 6.42 1.61
CA TRP A 70 -11.90 5.02 1.37
C TRP A 70 -12.68 4.80 0.06
N ARG A 71 -13.74 5.57 -0.18
CA ARG A 71 -14.61 5.40 -1.36
C ARG A 71 -13.85 5.62 -2.67
N ALA A 72 -12.98 6.61 -2.70
CA ALA A 72 -12.18 6.95 -3.89
C ALA A 72 -11.14 5.85 -4.16
N MET A 73 -10.37 5.46 -3.13
CA MET A 73 -9.37 4.40 -3.22
C MET A 73 -10.01 3.07 -3.63
N HIS A 74 -11.07 2.66 -2.96
CA HIS A 74 -11.75 1.39 -3.24
C HIS A 74 -12.31 1.34 -4.67
N ARG A 75 -12.96 2.40 -5.16
CA ARG A 75 -13.49 2.48 -6.52
C ARG A 75 -12.39 2.37 -7.56
N ALA A 76 -11.31 3.15 -7.39
CA ALA A 76 -10.16 3.14 -8.29
C ALA A 76 -9.48 1.75 -8.31
N THR A 77 -9.26 1.16 -7.13
CA THR A 77 -8.63 -0.15 -6.98
C THR A 77 -9.49 -1.25 -7.61
N LEU A 78 -10.80 -1.24 -7.40
CA LEU A 78 -11.71 -2.24 -7.97
C LEU A 78 -11.77 -2.15 -9.50
N ALA A 79 -11.77 -0.94 -10.07
CA ALA A 79 -11.72 -0.73 -11.50
C ALA A 79 -10.36 -1.17 -12.09
N ALA A 80 -9.25 -0.79 -11.45
CA ALA A 80 -7.91 -1.16 -11.90
C ALA A 80 -7.62 -2.66 -11.77
N ALA A 81 -8.32 -3.38 -10.88
CA ALA A 81 -8.18 -4.84 -10.70
C ALA A 81 -8.79 -5.65 -11.86
N GLU A 82 -9.52 -5.02 -12.76
CA GLU A 82 -10.12 -5.73 -13.90
C GLU A 82 -9.06 -6.28 -14.84
N GLY A 83 -9.14 -7.60 -15.09
CA GLY A 83 -8.18 -8.32 -15.92
C GLY A 83 -6.80 -8.48 -15.31
N CYS A 84 -6.62 -8.20 -14.00
CA CYS A 84 -5.40 -8.53 -13.28
C CYS A 84 -5.41 -9.97 -12.76
N ASP A 85 -4.21 -10.52 -12.55
CA ASP A 85 -3.99 -11.88 -12.05
C ASP A 85 -3.66 -11.90 -10.56
N LEU A 86 -3.22 -10.75 -9.98
CA LEU A 86 -2.77 -10.62 -8.60
C LEU A 86 -2.97 -9.19 -8.11
N VAL A 87 -3.31 -9.03 -6.82
CA VAL A 87 -3.26 -7.76 -6.10
C VAL A 87 -2.08 -7.75 -5.15
N HIS A 88 -1.22 -6.71 -5.24
CA HIS A 88 -0.05 -6.53 -4.40
C HIS A 88 -0.15 -5.22 -3.60
N ILE A 89 -0.40 -5.35 -2.30
CA ILE A 89 -0.58 -4.23 -1.38
C ILE A 89 0.79 -3.74 -0.88
N GLN A 90 0.99 -2.42 -0.87
CA GLN A 90 2.29 -1.82 -0.50
C GLN A 90 2.26 -1.08 0.85
N THR A 91 1.08 -0.76 1.38
CA THR A 91 0.94 0.03 2.62
C THR A 91 -0.22 -0.49 3.48
N PRO A 92 -0.14 -0.38 4.82
CA PRO A 92 -1.11 -1.00 5.74
C PRO A 92 -2.36 -0.15 6.03
N PHE A 93 -2.55 0.97 5.31
CA PHE A 93 -3.64 1.91 5.59
C PHE A 93 -4.86 1.67 4.69
N VAL A 94 -5.36 2.71 4.02
CA VAL A 94 -6.55 2.62 3.15
C VAL A 94 -6.32 1.67 1.98
N ALA A 95 -5.11 1.68 1.41
CA ALA A 95 -4.72 0.80 0.31
C ALA A 95 -4.82 -0.69 0.68
N HIS A 96 -4.51 -1.05 1.93
CA HIS A 96 -4.64 -2.44 2.39
C HIS A 96 -6.07 -2.94 2.26
N TYR A 97 -7.01 -2.21 2.82
CA TYR A 97 -8.42 -2.62 2.82
C TYR A 97 -9.05 -2.53 1.43
N ALA A 98 -8.65 -1.53 0.64
CA ALA A 98 -9.12 -1.38 -0.74
C ALA A 98 -8.62 -2.53 -1.63
N GLY A 99 -7.33 -2.87 -1.52
CA GLY A 99 -6.72 -4.00 -2.23
C GLY A 99 -7.36 -5.33 -1.87
N LEU A 100 -7.52 -5.60 -0.56
CA LEU A 100 -8.16 -6.82 -0.07
C LEU A 100 -9.63 -6.94 -0.53
N ALA A 101 -10.39 -5.84 -0.48
CA ALA A 101 -11.77 -5.83 -0.94
C ALA A 101 -11.87 -6.06 -2.46
N ALA A 102 -11.00 -5.44 -3.26
CA ALA A 102 -10.96 -5.62 -4.70
C ALA A 102 -10.57 -7.06 -5.08
N ALA A 103 -9.54 -7.62 -4.44
CA ALA A 103 -9.09 -8.98 -4.64
C ALA A 103 -10.22 -9.99 -4.37
N ARG A 104 -10.88 -9.90 -3.21
CA ARG A 104 -12.02 -10.75 -2.84
C ARG A 104 -13.17 -10.65 -3.84
N ARG A 105 -13.50 -9.44 -4.27
CA ARG A 105 -14.60 -9.23 -5.23
C ARG A 105 -14.31 -9.80 -6.61
N ARG A 106 -13.04 -9.85 -7.01
CA ARG A 106 -12.59 -10.35 -8.31
C ARG A 106 -12.10 -11.81 -8.27
N GLY A 107 -12.04 -12.43 -7.09
CA GLY A 107 -11.49 -13.78 -6.91
C GLY A 107 -9.99 -13.85 -7.21
N LEU A 108 -9.24 -12.78 -6.89
CA LEU A 108 -7.81 -12.69 -7.15
C LEU A 108 -7.01 -13.04 -5.90
N PRO A 109 -5.84 -13.68 -6.04
CA PRO A 109 -4.89 -13.78 -4.95
C PRO A 109 -4.39 -12.40 -4.54
N VAL A 110 -4.06 -12.24 -3.25
CA VAL A 110 -3.61 -10.96 -2.68
C VAL A 110 -2.39 -11.17 -1.79
N ILE A 111 -1.34 -10.41 -2.09
CA ILE A 111 -0.12 -10.37 -1.29
C ILE A 111 0.17 -8.96 -0.81
N ALA A 112 1.05 -8.82 0.18
CA ALA A 112 1.55 -7.51 0.59
C ALA A 112 3.07 -7.52 0.79
N THR A 113 3.71 -6.37 0.55
CA THR A 113 5.07 -6.11 1.02
C THR A 113 4.99 -5.32 2.32
N TYR A 114 5.59 -5.85 3.38
CA TYR A 114 5.64 -5.22 4.69
C TYR A 114 6.93 -4.40 4.80
N HIS A 115 6.86 -3.11 4.45
CA HIS A 115 8.03 -2.24 4.34
C HIS A 115 8.56 -1.71 5.67
N THR A 116 7.73 -1.64 6.72
CA THR A 116 8.07 -0.96 7.97
C THR A 116 7.43 -1.67 9.14
N LEU A 117 8.17 -1.75 10.26
CA LEU A 117 7.61 -2.12 11.56
C LEU A 117 6.64 -1.01 12.00
N PHE A 118 5.37 -1.18 11.68
CA PHE A 118 4.28 -0.24 11.98
C PHE A 118 4.23 0.14 13.47
N GLU A 119 4.74 -0.74 14.32
CA GLU A 119 4.84 -0.55 15.77
C GLU A 119 5.72 0.63 16.17
N GLU A 120 6.79 0.90 15.43
CA GLU A 120 7.69 2.02 15.70
C GLU A 120 7.11 3.35 15.21
N TYR A 121 6.35 3.30 14.11
CA TYR A 121 5.73 4.50 13.52
C TYR A 121 4.62 5.08 14.41
N LEU A 122 3.83 4.23 15.06
CA LEU A 122 2.71 4.67 15.90
C LEU A 122 3.13 5.51 17.11
N GLN A 123 4.34 5.32 17.62
CA GLN A 123 4.85 6.13 18.75
C GLN A 123 5.01 7.61 18.39
N HIS A 124 5.30 7.93 17.13
CA HIS A 124 5.42 9.30 16.64
C HIS A 124 4.06 10.00 16.52
N TYR A 125 2.99 9.25 16.22
CA TYR A 125 1.65 9.81 16.03
C TYR A 125 0.81 9.86 17.31
N ALA A 126 1.18 9.12 18.35
CA ALA A 126 0.44 9.07 19.61
C ALA A 126 1.37 9.08 20.84
N PRO A 127 2.17 10.14 21.05
CA PRO A 127 3.17 10.20 22.12
C PRO A 127 2.58 10.17 23.54
N LEU A 128 1.28 10.47 23.67
CA LEU A 128 0.57 10.50 24.95
C LEU A 128 0.05 9.11 25.41
N LEU A 129 0.11 8.09 24.56
CA LEU A 129 -0.37 6.76 24.89
C LEU A 129 0.78 5.85 25.40
N PRO A 130 0.49 4.94 26.37
CA PRO A 130 1.48 4.00 26.86
C PRO A 130 2.08 3.15 25.73
N ALA A 131 3.40 3.23 25.54
CA ALA A 131 4.09 2.58 24.42
C ALA A 131 3.83 1.05 24.34
N GLY A 132 3.74 0.37 25.48
CA GLY A 132 3.46 -1.07 25.54
C GLY A 132 2.06 -1.44 25.04
N TRP A 133 1.06 -0.63 25.35
CA TRP A 133 -0.31 -0.82 24.88
C TRP A 133 -0.42 -0.58 23.37
N LEU A 134 0.23 0.49 22.91
CA LEU A 134 0.26 0.88 21.49
C LEU A 134 0.91 -0.22 20.64
N ARG A 135 2.09 -0.74 21.07
CA ARG A 135 2.78 -1.85 20.42
C ARG A 135 1.90 -3.11 20.35
N ARG A 136 1.22 -3.47 21.45
CA ARG A 136 0.34 -4.65 21.47
C ARG A 136 -0.81 -4.51 20.47
N ARG A 137 -1.42 -3.32 20.39
CA ARG A 137 -2.50 -3.03 19.44
C ARG A 137 -2.00 -3.07 18.00
N ALA A 138 -0.84 -2.46 17.74
CA ALA A 138 -0.20 -2.48 16.43
C ALA A 138 0.09 -3.91 15.96
N ARG A 139 0.72 -4.73 16.82
CA ARG A 139 0.96 -6.16 16.51
C ARG A 139 -0.33 -6.93 16.22
N GLY A 140 -1.38 -6.70 17.00
CA GLY A 140 -2.68 -7.32 16.76
C GLY A 140 -3.28 -6.93 15.43
N LEU A 141 -3.14 -5.65 15.04
CA LEU A 141 -3.59 -5.16 13.74
C LEU A 141 -2.76 -5.76 12.59
N SER A 142 -1.42 -5.69 12.68
CA SER A 142 -0.52 -6.26 11.66
C SER A 142 -0.77 -7.75 11.46
N ARG A 143 -0.92 -8.52 12.53
CA ARG A 143 -1.27 -9.95 12.42
C ARG A 143 -2.59 -10.20 11.70
N ARG A 144 -3.63 -9.41 12.01
CA ARG A 144 -4.93 -9.53 11.32
C ARG A 144 -4.82 -9.18 9.85
N GLN A 145 -4.05 -8.16 9.52
CA GLN A 145 -3.81 -7.76 8.13
C GLN A 145 -3.04 -8.84 7.38
N CYS A 146 -1.93 -9.33 7.92
CA CYS A 146 -1.12 -10.38 7.31
C CYS A 146 -1.90 -11.70 7.14
N ASN A 147 -2.69 -12.10 8.14
CA ASN A 147 -3.49 -13.34 8.09
C ASN A 147 -4.65 -13.29 7.09
N ALA A 148 -4.99 -12.11 6.59
CA ALA A 148 -6.04 -11.95 5.58
C ALA A 148 -5.52 -12.07 4.13
N LEU A 149 -4.20 -12.27 3.95
CA LEU A 149 -3.50 -12.30 2.69
C LEU A 149 -3.05 -13.72 2.34
N ASP A 150 -2.85 -13.99 1.05
CA ASP A 150 -2.30 -15.25 0.55
C ASP A 150 -0.78 -15.33 0.70
N GLY A 151 -0.11 -14.18 0.86
CA GLY A 151 1.33 -14.11 1.08
C GLY A 151 1.80 -12.73 1.55
N VAL A 152 2.93 -12.73 2.25
CA VAL A 152 3.59 -11.50 2.75
C VAL A 152 5.06 -11.52 2.35
N ILE A 153 5.51 -10.45 1.72
CA ILE A 153 6.92 -10.20 1.41
C ILE A 153 7.50 -9.34 2.53
N VAL A 154 8.61 -9.77 3.10
CA VAL A 154 9.34 -9.02 4.13
C VAL A 154 10.77 -8.75 3.67
N PRO A 155 11.33 -7.55 3.92
CA PRO A 155 12.65 -7.15 3.41
C PRO A 155 13.82 -7.81 4.15
N SER A 156 13.58 -8.43 5.30
CA SER A 156 14.62 -9.11 6.08
C SER A 156 14.09 -10.30 6.85
N THR A 157 14.99 -11.23 7.21
CA THR A 157 14.66 -12.39 8.04
C THR A 157 14.20 -12.01 9.44
N ALA A 158 14.73 -10.90 10.00
CA ALA A 158 14.32 -10.39 11.31
C ALA A 158 12.84 -9.95 11.37
N MET A 159 12.21 -9.68 10.24
CA MET A 159 10.78 -9.30 10.16
C MET A 159 9.85 -10.51 9.97
N ARG A 160 10.39 -11.73 9.93
CA ARG A 160 9.59 -12.96 9.75
C ARG A 160 9.03 -13.52 11.07
N GLU A 161 9.54 -13.06 12.21
CA GLU A 161 9.14 -13.44 13.58
C GLU A 161 8.03 -12.48 14.12
#